data_a7dcb661b3f504870dbd7a00f4c81b08
#
_entry.id   a7dcb661b3f504870dbd7a00f4c81b08
#
_cell.length_a   1.000
_cell.length_b   1.000
_cell.length_c   1.000
_cell.angle_alpha   90.00
_cell.angle_beta   90.00
_cell.angle_gamma   90.00
#
_symmetry.space_group_name_H-M   'P 1'
#
loop_
_entity.id
_entity.type
_entity.pdbx_description
1 polymer ?
#
loop_
_entity_poly.entity_id
_entity_poly.type
_entity_poly.pdbx_seq_one_letter_code
_entity_poly.pdbx_strand_id
1 'polypeptide(L)'
;MLITQLKDKEMINSLVAGKKVFIINCHGCKEVHFPEKEAVELQKELSAEGNVTGIMTTDYICNPENMELRLKKHMEKIQASDLVLVFSCGVGVQTIAEYLDDKKVCAACDTYPLPGFQGVTPLEYKCDQCGECYLNLTGGICPITACSKSLVNGQCGGSKNGMCEVDNTMECGWERIYRR
;
A
#
# COMPACT_ATOMS: atom_id res chain seq x y z
N MET A 1 5.54 -1.76 -18.27
CA MET A 1 4.33 -2.44 -17.75
C MET A 1 4.73 -3.21 -16.50
N LEU A 2 3.92 -3.16 -15.47
CA LEU A 2 4.17 -3.81 -14.19
C LEU A 2 3.18 -4.95 -13.99
N ILE A 3 3.51 -5.87 -13.09
CA ILE A 3 2.60 -6.93 -12.67
C ILE A 3 2.40 -6.79 -11.17
N THR A 4 1.16 -6.88 -10.69
CA THR A 4 0.90 -7.16 -9.30
C THR A 4 0.58 -8.65 -9.14
N GLN A 5 1.13 -9.23 -8.09
CA GLN A 5 0.87 -10.62 -7.68
C GLN A 5 0.34 -10.60 -6.26
N LEU A 6 -0.65 -11.44 -5.96
CA LEU A 6 -1.12 -11.57 -4.59
C LEU A 6 0.02 -12.04 -3.68
N LYS A 7 0.07 -11.46 -2.49
CA LYS A 7 0.88 -12.00 -1.40
C LYS A 7 0.40 -13.38 -1.01
N ASP A 8 1.29 -14.11 -0.36
CA ASP A 8 0.93 -15.41 0.21
C ASP A 8 -0.40 -15.33 1.00
N LYS A 9 -1.28 -16.28 0.75
CA LYS A 9 -2.61 -16.33 1.38
C LYS A 9 -2.52 -16.44 2.90
N GLU A 10 -1.56 -17.18 3.43
CA GLU A 10 -1.34 -17.31 4.88
C GLU A 10 -0.93 -15.96 5.47
N MET A 11 -0.08 -15.19 4.78
CA MET A 11 0.29 -13.84 5.19
C MET A 11 -0.94 -12.93 5.23
N ILE A 12 -1.77 -12.91 4.18
CA ILE A 12 -2.98 -12.08 4.15
C ILE A 12 -3.93 -12.48 5.28
N ASN A 13 -4.18 -13.78 5.45
CA ASN A 13 -5.04 -14.29 6.51
C ASN A 13 -4.53 -13.90 7.90
N SER A 14 -3.23 -13.94 8.14
CA SER A 14 -2.65 -13.51 9.42
C SER A 14 -2.84 -12.00 9.69
N LEU A 15 -2.80 -11.17 8.64
CA LEU A 15 -3.03 -9.72 8.77
C LEU A 15 -4.47 -9.40 9.16
N VAL A 16 -5.44 -10.15 8.63
CA VAL A 16 -6.88 -9.86 8.77
C VAL A 16 -7.56 -10.65 9.88
N ALA A 17 -6.89 -11.67 10.45
CA ALA A 17 -7.46 -12.55 11.47
C ALA A 17 -8.06 -11.78 12.64
N GLY A 18 -9.35 -12.00 12.91
CA GLY A 18 -10.08 -11.38 14.02
C GLY A 18 -10.33 -9.87 13.87
N LYS A 19 -10.12 -9.29 12.68
CA LYS A 19 -10.27 -7.85 12.42
C LYS A 19 -11.38 -7.58 11.43
N LYS A 20 -12.03 -6.44 11.59
CA LYS A 20 -12.93 -5.87 10.59
C LYS A 20 -12.11 -5.23 9.48
N VAL A 21 -12.37 -5.60 8.24
CA VAL A 21 -11.56 -5.22 7.08
C VAL A 21 -12.40 -4.43 6.09
N PHE A 22 -11.90 -3.27 5.65
CA PHE A 22 -12.38 -2.61 4.47
C PHE A 22 -11.46 -2.94 3.29
N ILE A 23 -12.02 -3.30 2.13
CA ILE A 23 -11.24 -3.72 0.96
C ILE A 23 -11.27 -2.63 -0.10
N ILE A 24 -10.09 -2.31 -0.67
CA ILE A 24 -9.96 -1.40 -1.81
C ILE A 24 -9.28 -2.14 -2.97
N ASN A 25 -9.93 -2.13 -4.14
CA ASN A 25 -9.40 -2.71 -5.37
C ASN A 25 -9.05 -1.61 -6.37
N CYS A 26 -7.82 -1.64 -6.88
CA CYS A 26 -7.41 -0.87 -8.05
C CYS A 26 -7.56 -1.75 -9.30
N HIS A 27 -8.57 -1.48 -10.12
CA HIS A 27 -8.90 -2.25 -11.30
C HIS A 27 -8.94 -1.36 -12.55
N GLY A 28 -8.55 -1.91 -13.69
CA GLY A 28 -8.61 -1.20 -14.98
C GLY A 28 -7.43 -0.27 -15.29
N CYS A 29 -6.35 -0.31 -14.49
CA CYS A 29 -5.11 0.38 -14.81
C CYS A 29 -4.44 -0.27 -16.04
N LYS A 30 -4.03 0.57 -17.01
CA LYS A 30 -3.34 0.09 -18.22
C LYS A 30 -1.84 -0.15 -18.00
N GLU A 31 -1.30 0.42 -16.92
CA GLU A 31 0.14 0.37 -16.62
C GLU A 31 0.53 -0.89 -15.84
N VAL A 32 -0.42 -1.47 -15.13
CA VAL A 32 -0.18 -2.57 -14.19
C VAL A 32 -1.19 -3.69 -14.43
N HIS A 33 -0.69 -4.91 -14.65
CA HIS A 33 -1.55 -6.08 -14.67
C HIS A 33 -2.03 -6.41 -13.25
N PHE A 34 -3.34 -6.60 -13.09
CA PHE A 34 -3.98 -6.93 -11.82
C PHE A 34 -4.48 -8.39 -11.84
N PRO A 35 -4.22 -9.21 -10.78
CA PRO A 35 -4.65 -10.60 -10.69
C PRO A 35 -6.13 -10.67 -10.28
N GLU A 36 -7.03 -10.35 -11.20
CA GLU A 36 -8.46 -10.16 -10.94
C GLU A 36 -9.14 -11.41 -10.38
N LYS A 37 -8.88 -12.57 -10.98
CA LYS A 37 -9.54 -13.82 -10.57
C LYS A 37 -9.17 -14.20 -9.14
N GLU A 38 -7.87 -14.21 -8.86
CA GLU A 38 -7.32 -14.56 -7.56
C GLU A 38 -7.78 -13.57 -6.47
N ALA A 39 -7.81 -12.29 -6.81
CA ALA A 39 -8.29 -11.24 -5.90
C ALA A 39 -9.78 -11.42 -5.57
N VAL A 40 -10.62 -11.72 -6.57
CA VAL A 40 -12.05 -11.95 -6.36
C VAL A 40 -12.32 -13.20 -5.52
N GLU A 41 -11.57 -14.29 -5.75
CA GLU A 41 -11.69 -15.51 -4.94
C GLU A 41 -11.36 -15.24 -3.47
N LEU A 42 -10.22 -14.61 -3.21
CA LEU A 42 -9.81 -14.27 -1.85
C LEU A 42 -10.81 -13.34 -1.15
N GLN A 43 -11.33 -12.34 -1.87
CA GLN A 43 -12.33 -11.42 -1.31
C GLN A 43 -13.64 -12.13 -0.96
N LYS A 44 -14.06 -13.12 -1.76
CA LYS A 44 -15.25 -13.95 -1.43
C LYS A 44 -15.03 -14.75 -0.15
N GLU A 45 -13.84 -15.33 0.03
CA GLU A 45 -13.49 -16.07 1.24
C GLU A 45 -13.53 -15.15 2.47
N LEU A 46 -12.85 -14.00 2.40
CA LEU A 46 -12.84 -13.01 3.48
C LEU A 46 -14.24 -12.48 3.82
N SER A 47 -15.08 -12.29 2.80
CA SER A 47 -16.47 -11.85 2.99
C SER A 47 -17.35 -12.92 3.64
N ALA A 48 -17.09 -14.20 3.35
CA ALA A 48 -17.82 -15.32 3.96
C ALA A 48 -17.56 -15.44 5.46
N GLU A 49 -16.41 -14.98 5.94
CA GLU A 49 -16.08 -14.91 7.37
C GLU A 49 -16.83 -13.79 8.13
N GLY A 50 -17.57 -12.93 7.42
CA GLY A 50 -18.39 -11.88 8.01
C GLY A 50 -17.62 -10.66 8.54
N ASN A 51 -16.33 -10.59 8.28
CA ASN A 51 -15.45 -9.54 8.81
C ASN A 51 -15.25 -8.36 7.86
N VAL A 52 -15.82 -8.36 6.66
CA VAL A 52 -15.66 -7.29 5.66
C VAL A 52 -16.72 -6.20 5.88
N THR A 53 -16.29 -4.99 6.24
CA THR A 53 -17.15 -3.82 6.43
C THR A 53 -17.64 -3.21 5.11
N GLY A 54 -16.86 -3.39 4.03
CA GLY A 54 -17.22 -2.95 2.70
C GLY A 54 -16.09 -3.16 1.70
N ILE A 55 -16.45 -3.02 0.42
CA ILE A 55 -15.53 -3.13 -0.71
C ILE A 55 -15.70 -1.91 -1.60
N MET A 56 -14.59 -1.27 -1.97
CA MET A 56 -14.52 -0.24 -2.99
C MET A 56 -13.68 -0.76 -4.15
N THR A 57 -14.24 -0.74 -5.36
CA THR A 57 -13.50 -1.03 -6.60
C THR A 57 -13.45 0.22 -7.45
N THR A 58 -12.27 0.63 -7.85
CA THR A 58 -12.05 1.81 -8.68
C THR A 58 -10.74 1.67 -9.45
N ASP A 59 -10.53 2.56 -10.40
CA ASP A 59 -9.30 2.68 -11.19
C ASP A 59 -8.38 3.77 -10.63
N TYR A 60 -7.11 3.71 -11.00
CA TYR A 60 -6.11 4.75 -10.77
C TYR A 60 -6.13 5.34 -9.35
N ILE A 61 -6.14 4.48 -8.32
CA ILE A 61 -6.10 4.94 -6.91
C ILE A 61 -4.81 5.70 -6.56
N CYS A 62 -3.81 5.62 -7.42
CA CYS A 62 -2.59 6.42 -7.36
C CYS A 62 -2.77 7.89 -7.79
N ASN A 63 -3.96 8.29 -8.27
CA ASN A 63 -4.27 9.70 -8.56
C ASN A 63 -4.91 10.36 -7.32
N PRO A 64 -4.17 11.25 -6.61
CA PRO A 64 -4.65 11.86 -5.37
C PRO A 64 -5.94 12.65 -5.53
N GLU A 65 -6.04 13.45 -6.60
CA GLU A 65 -7.17 14.38 -6.80
C GLU A 65 -8.54 13.67 -6.83
N ASN A 66 -8.58 12.50 -7.44
CA ASN A 66 -9.81 11.72 -7.55
C ASN A 66 -10.08 10.87 -6.31
N MET A 67 -9.04 10.53 -5.56
CA MET A 67 -9.13 9.56 -4.48
C MET A 67 -9.86 10.12 -3.26
N GLU A 68 -9.63 11.36 -2.91
CA GLU A 68 -10.29 12.01 -1.79
C GLU A 68 -11.83 11.94 -1.88
N LEU A 69 -12.39 12.27 -3.05
CA LEU A 69 -13.84 12.23 -3.28
C LEU A 69 -14.40 10.80 -3.23
N ARG A 70 -13.62 9.83 -3.69
CA ARG A 70 -14.01 8.41 -3.69
C ARG A 70 -14.00 7.83 -2.27
N LEU A 71 -12.95 8.10 -1.49
CA LEU A 71 -12.85 7.66 -0.10
C LEU A 71 -13.94 8.27 0.79
N LYS A 72 -14.27 9.55 0.61
CA LYS A 72 -15.35 10.22 1.36
C LYS A 72 -16.67 9.47 1.32
N LYS A 73 -17.01 8.84 0.19
CA LYS A 73 -18.25 8.06 0.02
C LYS A 73 -18.28 6.78 0.86
N HIS A 74 -17.13 6.29 1.26
CA HIS A 74 -16.95 5.04 2.01
C HIS A 74 -16.45 5.25 3.44
N MET A 75 -16.27 6.51 3.86
CA MET A 75 -15.59 6.86 5.10
C MET A 75 -16.22 6.20 6.32
N GLU A 76 -17.55 6.14 6.41
CA GLU A 76 -18.25 5.47 7.53
C GLU A 76 -17.84 4.00 7.66
N LYS A 77 -17.77 3.26 6.54
CA LYS A 77 -17.37 1.85 6.51
C LYS A 77 -15.88 1.67 6.77
N ILE A 78 -15.07 2.60 6.29
CA ILE A 78 -13.62 2.64 6.54
C ILE A 78 -13.37 2.88 8.04
N GLN A 79 -14.07 3.83 8.64
CA GLN A 79 -13.93 4.11 10.08
C GLN A 79 -14.41 2.95 10.96
N ALA A 80 -15.41 2.20 10.51
CA ALA A 80 -15.90 0.99 11.19
C ALA A 80 -14.95 -0.22 11.06
N SER A 81 -13.91 -0.15 10.22
CA SER A 81 -12.91 -1.20 10.05
C SER A 81 -11.70 -1.01 10.96
N ASP A 82 -11.03 -2.11 11.29
CA ASP A 82 -9.76 -2.11 12.04
C ASP A 82 -8.56 -1.89 11.11
N LEU A 83 -8.72 -2.30 9.83
CA LEU A 83 -7.71 -2.11 8.79
C LEU A 83 -8.33 -1.98 7.40
N VAL A 84 -7.55 -1.40 6.49
CA VAL A 84 -7.87 -1.31 5.06
C VAL A 84 -6.92 -2.20 4.28
N LEU A 85 -7.45 -3.21 3.59
CA LEU A 85 -6.68 -4.12 2.75
C LEU A 85 -6.76 -3.64 1.29
N VAL A 86 -5.61 -3.31 0.70
CA VAL A 86 -5.53 -2.69 -0.62
C VAL A 86 -4.95 -3.66 -1.64
N PHE A 87 -5.75 -4.01 -2.63
CA PHE A 87 -5.35 -4.78 -3.80
C PHE A 87 -4.91 -3.82 -4.90
N SER A 88 -3.63 -3.48 -4.90
CA SER A 88 -3.03 -2.51 -5.83
C SER A 88 -1.52 -2.68 -5.91
N CYS A 89 -0.90 -1.96 -6.85
CA CYS A 89 0.55 -1.73 -6.83
C CYS A 89 0.95 -0.85 -5.63
N GLY A 90 2.24 -0.87 -5.30
CA GLY A 90 2.76 -0.15 -4.14
C GLY A 90 2.49 1.37 -4.16
N VAL A 91 2.38 1.98 -5.35
CA VAL A 91 2.01 3.40 -5.47
C VAL A 91 0.60 3.63 -4.93
N GLY A 92 -0.38 2.84 -5.39
CA GLY A 92 -1.76 3.00 -4.93
C GLY A 92 -1.92 2.73 -3.43
N VAL A 93 -1.19 1.76 -2.88
CA VAL A 93 -1.21 1.50 -1.42
C VAL A 93 -0.70 2.71 -0.63
N GLN A 94 0.39 3.33 -1.07
CA GLN A 94 0.95 4.52 -0.42
C GLN A 94 0.01 5.71 -0.49
N THR A 95 -0.64 5.92 -1.64
CA THR A 95 -1.63 6.99 -1.80
C THR A 95 -2.78 6.82 -0.80
N ILE A 96 -3.32 5.61 -0.65
CA ILE A 96 -4.36 5.33 0.34
C ILE A 96 -3.86 5.56 1.76
N ALA A 97 -2.64 5.13 2.08
CA ALA A 97 -2.06 5.30 3.40
C ALA A 97 -1.82 6.78 3.78
N GLU A 98 -1.52 7.63 2.81
CA GLU A 98 -1.40 9.08 3.02
C GLU A 98 -2.75 9.73 3.36
N TYR A 99 -3.85 9.27 2.72
CA TYR A 99 -5.19 9.79 3.00
C TYR A 99 -5.81 9.25 4.30
N LEU A 100 -5.43 8.05 4.69
CA LEU A 100 -5.96 7.36 5.88
C LEU A 100 -4.86 7.20 6.93
N ASP A 101 -4.30 8.32 7.37
CA ASP A 101 -3.15 8.34 8.29
C ASP A 101 -3.48 7.81 9.70
N ASP A 102 -4.75 7.82 10.08
CA ASP A 102 -5.30 7.25 11.32
C ASP A 102 -5.64 5.75 11.20
N LYS A 103 -5.51 5.14 10.03
CA LYS A 103 -5.87 3.74 9.77
C LYS A 103 -4.68 2.88 9.40
N LYS A 104 -4.72 1.62 9.84
CA LYS A 104 -3.79 0.61 9.35
C LYS A 104 -4.12 0.26 7.91
N VAL A 105 -3.24 0.60 6.98
CA VAL A 105 -3.36 0.24 5.56
C VAL A 105 -2.38 -0.89 5.25
N CYS A 106 -2.88 -1.96 4.65
CA CYS A 106 -2.12 -3.17 4.32
C CYS A 106 -2.16 -3.44 2.82
N ALA A 107 -1.01 -3.82 2.24
CA ALA A 107 -0.92 -4.25 0.85
C ALA A 107 -1.29 -5.74 0.72
N ALA A 108 -2.21 -6.05 -0.19
CA ALA A 108 -2.55 -7.43 -0.56
C ALA A 108 -1.68 -7.98 -1.71
N CYS A 109 -0.92 -7.11 -2.38
CA CYS A 109 -0.12 -7.48 -3.55
C CYS A 109 1.33 -7.01 -3.41
N ASP A 110 2.22 -7.72 -4.09
CA ASP A 110 3.56 -7.29 -4.44
C ASP A 110 3.58 -6.76 -5.88
N THR A 111 4.50 -5.84 -6.17
CA THR A 111 4.64 -5.22 -7.50
C THR A 111 5.97 -5.62 -8.11
N TYR A 112 5.91 -6.22 -9.30
CA TYR A 112 7.08 -6.68 -10.04
C TYR A 112 7.21 -5.97 -11.39
N PRO A 113 8.43 -5.68 -11.87
CA PRO A 113 8.65 -5.29 -13.23
C PRO A 113 8.44 -6.48 -14.17
N LEU A 114 7.87 -6.24 -15.35
CA LEU A 114 7.88 -7.26 -16.40
C LEU A 114 9.32 -7.48 -16.89
N PRO A 115 9.75 -8.73 -17.08
CA PRO A 115 11.05 -9.02 -17.66
C PRO A 115 11.25 -8.26 -18.98
N GLY A 116 12.38 -7.57 -19.11
CA GLY A 116 12.72 -6.78 -20.31
C GLY A 116 12.06 -5.40 -20.40
N PHE A 117 11.22 -5.01 -19.44
CA PHE A 117 10.65 -3.67 -19.38
C PHE A 117 11.43 -2.81 -18.36
N GLN A 118 12.10 -1.78 -18.88
CA GLN A 118 12.61 -0.71 -18.02
C GLN A 118 11.54 0.36 -17.92
N GLY A 119 10.62 0.18 -16.97
CA GLY A 119 9.50 1.09 -16.76
C GLY A 119 9.99 2.45 -16.30
N VAL A 120 9.42 3.49 -16.88
CA VAL A 120 9.48 4.83 -16.29
C VAL A 120 8.56 4.81 -15.07
N THR A 121 9.15 4.70 -13.89
CA THR A 121 8.38 4.91 -12.67
C THR A 121 8.00 6.39 -12.63
N PRO A 122 6.74 6.75 -12.47
CA PRO A 122 6.37 8.14 -12.25
C PRO A 122 7.17 8.66 -11.04
N LEU A 123 8.01 9.65 -11.27
CA LEU A 123 8.99 10.18 -10.30
C LEU A 123 8.35 10.76 -9.03
N GLU A 124 7.06 11.02 -9.07
CA GLU A 124 6.29 11.56 -7.95
C GLU A 124 5.84 10.48 -6.96
N TYR A 125 5.88 9.21 -7.35
CA TYR A 125 5.37 8.11 -6.54
C TYR A 125 6.49 7.17 -6.10
N LYS A 126 6.56 7.00 -4.83
CA LYS A 126 7.62 6.39 -4.06
C LYS A 126 7.54 4.86 -4.07
N CYS A 127 7.65 4.22 -5.23
CA CYS A 127 7.70 2.76 -5.33
C CYS A 127 8.85 2.33 -6.26
N ASP A 128 9.81 1.59 -5.71
CA ASP A 128 10.97 1.09 -6.44
C ASP A 128 10.69 -0.23 -7.18
N GLN A 129 9.47 -0.76 -7.09
CA GLN A 129 9.05 -2.01 -7.76
C GLN A 129 9.99 -3.20 -7.44
N CYS A 130 10.43 -3.26 -6.20
CA CYS A 130 11.47 -4.18 -5.74
C CYS A 130 11.02 -5.65 -5.66
N GLY A 131 9.72 -5.94 -5.83
CA GLY A 131 9.17 -7.30 -5.78
C GLY A 131 8.97 -7.85 -4.37
N GLU A 132 9.31 -7.11 -3.33
CA GLU A 132 9.08 -7.46 -1.92
C GLU A 132 8.50 -6.24 -1.19
N CYS A 133 7.21 -6.27 -0.91
CA CYS A 133 6.51 -5.11 -0.40
C CYS A 133 6.54 -5.02 1.12
N TYR A 134 7.32 -4.09 1.67
CA TYR A 134 7.47 -3.84 3.09
C TYR A 134 6.34 -3.01 3.72
N LEU A 135 5.40 -2.48 2.93
CA LEU A 135 4.38 -1.53 3.38
C LEU A 135 3.53 -2.04 4.55
N ASN A 136 3.32 -3.35 4.65
CA ASN A 136 2.60 -3.96 5.77
C ASN A 136 3.34 -3.87 7.11
N LEU A 137 4.67 -3.77 7.06
CA LEU A 137 5.55 -3.68 8.24
C LEU A 137 5.84 -2.23 8.65
N THR A 138 5.58 -1.29 7.75
CA THR A 138 6.03 0.09 7.84
C THR A 138 4.89 1.11 7.84
N GLY A 139 3.66 0.66 8.12
CA GLY A 139 2.49 1.53 8.18
C GLY A 139 2.16 2.25 6.87
N GLY A 140 2.46 1.61 5.71
CA GLY A 140 2.20 2.17 4.39
C GLY A 140 3.27 3.13 3.86
N ILE A 141 4.41 3.26 4.51
CA ILE A 141 5.55 4.06 4.05
C ILE A 141 6.63 3.12 3.52
N CYS A 142 7.02 3.27 2.25
CA CYS A 142 8.06 2.42 1.66
C CYS A 142 9.45 2.77 2.22
N PRO A 143 10.16 1.87 2.93
CA PRO A 143 11.46 2.20 3.50
C PRO A 143 12.53 2.37 2.42
N ILE A 144 12.42 1.66 1.28
CA ILE A 144 13.38 1.74 0.18
C ILE A 144 13.38 3.14 -0.43
N THR A 145 12.20 3.69 -0.71
CA THR A 145 12.08 5.00 -1.38
C THR A 145 12.04 6.18 -0.41
N ALA A 146 11.61 5.98 0.84
CA ALA A 146 11.58 7.03 1.85
C ALA A 146 12.93 7.24 2.56
N CYS A 147 13.84 6.28 2.48
CA CYS A 147 15.18 6.36 3.06
C CYS A 147 16.22 6.59 1.96
N SER A 148 17.03 7.64 2.03
CA SER A 148 18.10 7.91 1.06
C SER A 148 19.13 6.80 0.94
N LYS A 149 19.21 5.90 1.94
CA LYS A 149 20.08 4.72 1.96
C LYS A 149 19.33 3.42 1.65
N SER A 150 18.03 3.50 1.34
CA SER A 150 17.16 2.34 1.09
C SER A 150 17.23 1.26 2.16
N LEU A 151 17.40 1.65 3.43
CA LEU A 151 17.49 0.70 4.55
C LEU A 151 16.11 0.10 4.84
N VAL A 152 16.07 -1.23 4.98
CA VAL A 152 14.81 -1.97 5.22
C VAL A 152 14.65 -2.45 6.67
N ASN A 153 15.70 -2.39 7.48
CA ASN A 153 15.72 -2.94 8.84
C ASN A 153 15.83 -1.88 9.95
N GLY A 154 15.37 -0.66 9.70
CA GLY A 154 15.41 0.41 10.69
C GLY A 154 16.30 1.59 10.27
N GLN A 155 16.27 2.63 11.10
CA GLN A 155 17.03 3.85 10.82
C GLN A 155 18.54 3.66 11.00
N CYS A 156 19.32 4.46 10.28
CA CYS A 156 20.81 4.42 10.35
C CYS A 156 21.38 5.08 11.62
N GLY A 157 20.54 5.75 12.43
CA GLY A 157 20.98 6.50 13.61
C GLY A 157 21.57 7.89 13.31
N GLY A 158 21.63 8.29 12.03
CA GLY A 158 22.21 9.58 11.63
C GLY A 158 21.19 10.74 11.52
N SER A 159 19.89 10.46 11.69
CA SER A 159 18.86 11.49 11.65
C SER A 159 19.03 12.51 12.77
N LYS A 160 18.79 13.78 12.47
CA LYS A 160 18.81 14.87 13.46
C LYS A 160 17.54 15.71 13.32
N ASN A 161 16.83 15.89 14.43
CA ASN A 161 15.58 16.67 14.44
C ASN A 161 14.56 16.23 13.38
N GLY A 162 14.44 14.94 13.13
CA GLY A 162 13.53 14.40 12.12
C GLY A 162 14.06 14.41 10.68
N MET A 163 15.24 15.00 10.43
CA MET A 163 15.78 15.18 9.09
C MET A 163 16.82 14.09 8.77
N CYS A 164 16.90 13.72 7.48
CA CYS A 164 17.84 12.73 6.99
C CYS A 164 19.29 13.27 7.05
N GLU A 165 20.25 12.39 7.45
CA GLU A 165 21.68 12.78 7.48
C GLU A 165 22.30 12.97 6.09
N VAL A 166 21.71 12.31 5.06
CA VAL A 166 22.19 12.41 3.67
C VAL A 166 21.66 13.67 2.99
N ASP A 167 20.42 14.04 3.32
CA ASP A 167 19.76 15.24 2.80
C ASP A 167 18.97 15.92 3.92
N ASN A 168 19.52 17.01 4.44
CA ASN A 168 18.94 17.75 5.55
C ASN A 168 17.66 18.54 5.19
N THR A 169 17.25 18.53 3.92
CA THR A 169 15.95 19.08 3.47
C THR A 169 14.85 18.03 3.44
N MET A 170 15.23 16.75 3.56
CA MET A 170 14.32 15.61 3.52
C MET A 170 14.05 15.06 4.92
N GLU A 171 12.78 14.83 5.24
CA GLU A 171 12.40 14.14 6.47
C GLU A 171 12.92 12.69 6.49
N CYS A 172 13.38 12.21 7.63
CA CYS A 172 13.84 10.84 7.77
C CYS A 172 12.68 9.83 7.59
N GLY A 173 12.78 8.98 6.57
CA GLY A 173 11.75 7.98 6.26
C GLY A 173 11.46 7.04 7.44
N TRP A 174 12.48 6.63 8.18
CA TRP A 174 12.32 5.74 9.32
C TRP A 174 11.70 6.42 10.55
N GLU A 175 11.96 7.69 10.79
CA GLU A 175 11.25 8.43 11.83
C GLU A 175 9.77 8.61 11.50
N ARG A 176 9.44 8.78 10.21
CA ARG A 176 8.05 8.76 9.74
C ARG A 176 7.39 7.40 9.99
N ILE A 177 8.09 6.30 9.69
CA ILE A 177 7.60 4.93 9.92
C ILE A 177 7.31 4.69 11.40
N TYR A 178 8.20 5.13 12.30
CA TYR A 178 8.03 4.92 13.74
C TYR A 178 6.87 5.73 14.36
N ARG A 179 6.43 6.79 13.69
CA ARG A 179 5.26 7.58 14.14
C ARG A 179 3.92 7.01 13.66
N ARG A 180 3.94 6.02 12.74
CA ARG A 180 2.77 5.33 12.23
C ARG A 180 2.37 4.16 13.15
#